data_89ca665cab8ec334670680ed67867d25
#
_entry.id   89ca665cab8ec334670680ed67867d25
#
_cell.length_a   1.000
_cell.length_b   1.000
_cell.length_c   1.000
_cell.angle_alpha   90.00
_cell.angle_beta   90.00
_cell.angle_gamma   90.00
#
_symmetry.space_group_name_H-M   'P 1'
#
loop_
_entity.id
_entity.type
_entity.pdbx_description
1 polymer ?
#
loop_
_entity_poly.entity_id
_entity_poly.type
_entity_poly.pdbx_seq_one_letter_code
_entity_poly.pdbx_strand_id
1 'polypeptide(L)'
;MQYEEENKYTRILGEEEERFDNAVRYRCEQKVINRIDGVVASHSETQRELILTPNHNGNKYWFKVDAGESFAKISPENMLAALELVDKIDVIKSQAEVSVDPDEGFINRVLNLEGIREKWEKCKSKMYRKINPAADGGMDEFRQLDKFTDVVDAHFCDEPTFRKELTGKLFFDVFFDRYLVGAALEDCKFERTFHSFLFDQTPIEATVTQAVSTDKETGLKKLSRYISFDDQRLIRYVRHHVMNIYRDRYQPFIKYNFTQYNFEFYHDTLLSEDGLPQDIKVNIIEEVRNNIEILVTYQIRRLK
;
A
#
# COMPACT_ATOMS: atom_id res chain seq x y z
N MET A 1 4.03 -6.13 41.40
CA MET A 1 3.42 -7.22 40.62
C MET A 1 3.49 -6.76 39.17
N GLN A 2 4.62 -7.01 38.50
CA GLN A 2 4.83 -6.72 37.10
C GLN A 2 4.16 -7.83 36.31
N TYR A 3 3.16 -7.47 35.52
CA TYR A 3 2.64 -8.35 34.50
C TYR A 3 3.60 -8.31 33.33
N GLU A 4 4.34 -9.40 33.12
CA GLU A 4 4.96 -9.71 31.84
C GLU A 4 3.81 -9.91 30.83
N GLU A 5 3.67 -8.97 29.91
CA GLU A 5 2.89 -9.18 28.68
C GLU A 5 3.62 -10.22 27.85
N GLU A 6 3.28 -11.49 28.02
CA GLU A 6 3.69 -12.56 27.11
C GLU A 6 3.24 -12.20 25.69
N ASN A 7 4.24 -12.11 24.84
CA ASN A 7 4.16 -11.71 23.46
C ASN A 7 3.23 -12.66 22.66
N LYS A 8 1.99 -12.22 22.44
CA LYS A 8 0.94 -12.97 21.70
C LYS A 8 1.32 -13.40 20.29
N TYR A 9 2.44 -12.90 19.76
CA TYR A 9 2.90 -13.13 18.39
C TYR A 9 3.64 -14.44 18.17
N THR A 10 4.06 -15.11 19.24
CA THR A 10 4.73 -16.44 19.19
C THR A 10 3.81 -17.57 18.69
N ARG A 11 2.50 -17.34 18.58
CA ARG A 11 1.53 -18.39 18.20
C ARG A 11 1.18 -18.46 16.72
N ILE A 12 1.62 -17.52 15.89
CA ILE A 12 1.24 -17.46 14.46
C ILE A 12 2.30 -18.10 13.57
N LEU A 13 3.55 -18.16 14.02
CA LEU A 13 4.65 -18.79 13.31
C LEU A 13 4.80 -20.22 13.82
N GLY A 14 4.33 -21.21 13.05
CA GLY A 14 4.58 -22.62 13.34
C GLY A 14 6.08 -22.93 13.32
N GLU A 15 6.55 -23.51 14.43
CA GLU A 15 7.78 -24.29 14.59
C GLU A 15 9.09 -23.66 14.03
N GLU A 16 9.67 -22.84 14.82
CA GLU A 16 11.05 -22.45 15.14
C GLU A 16 11.08 -20.95 15.48
N GLU A 17 11.08 -20.67 16.80
CA GLU A 17 11.23 -19.31 17.33
C GLU A 17 12.69 -18.84 17.14
N GLU A 18 13.01 -18.30 15.96
CA GLU A 18 14.09 -17.32 15.90
C GLU A 18 13.57 -16.00 16.47
N ARG A 19 13.87 -15.72 17.74
CA ARG A 19 13.67 -14.41 18.35
C ARG A 19 14.61 -13.43 17.67
N PHE A 20 14.06 -12.64 16.77
CA PHE A 20 14.79 -11.49 16.22
C PHE A 20 14.73 -10.36 17.25
N ASP A 21 15.79 -10.17 18.04
CA ASP A 21 15.89 -9.12 19.06
C ASP A 21 15.75 -7.69 18.50
N ASN A 22 15.77 -7.51 17.17
CA ASN A 22 15.69 -6.23 16.47
C ASN A 22 14.37 -6.02 15.69
N ALA A 23 13.36 -6.86 15.90
CA ALA A 23 12.06 -6.69 15.25
C ALA A 23 11.32 -5.44 15.75
N VAL A 24 10.79 -4.65 14.84
CA VAL A 24 10.06 -3.41 15.12
C VAL A 24 8.63 -3.54 14.64
N ARG A 25 7.68 -3.20 15.49
CA ARG A 25 6.24 -3.27 15.19
C ARG A 25 5.73 -1.92 14.74
N TYR A 26 4.90 -1.96 13.71
CA TYR A 26 4.24 -0.80 13.14
C TYR A 26 2.73 -1.03 13.05
N ARG A 27 1.96 0.00 13.39
CA ARG A 27 0.54 0.08 13.10
C ARG A 27 0.32 0.94 11.87
N CYS A 28 -0.31 0.36 10.86
CA CYS A 28 -0.68 1.02 9.62
C CYS A 28 -2.19 1.27 9.62
N GLU A 29 -2.60 2.52 9.47
CA GLU A 29 -4.00 2.94 9.42
C GLU A 29 -4.25 3.63 8.08
N GLN A 30 -5.25 3.17 7.34
CA GLN A 30 -5.65 3.76 6.07
C GLN A 30 -7.12 4.12 6.08
N LYS A 31 -7.42 5.30 5.57
CA LYS A 31 -8.79 5.75 5.33
C LYS A 31 -8.90 6.21 3.89
N VAL A 32 -9.90 5.67 3.17
CA VAL A 32 -10.21 6.04 1.80
C VAL A 32 -11.63 6.55 1.74
N ILE A 33 -11.82 7.72 1.17
CA ILE A 33 -13.14 8.33 0.95
C ILE A 33 -13.28 8.61 -0.54
N ASN A 34 -14.32 8.06 -1.16
CA ASN A 34 -14.71 8.37 -2.52
C ASN A 34 -15.92 9.28 -2.50
N ARG A 35 -15.85 10.38 -3.23
CA ARG A 35 -16.96 11.31 -3.42
C ARG A 35 -17.33 11.39 -4.88
N ILE A 36 -18.62 11.48 -5.13
CA ILE A 36 -19.21 11.73 -6.44
C ILE A 36 -20.19 12.89 -6.27
N ASP A 37 -20.02 13.95 -7.06
CA ASP A 37 -20.83 15.17 -6.99
C ASP A 37 -20.90 15.75 -5.55
N GLY A 38 -19.77 15.76 -4.86
CA GLY A 38 -19.62 16.23 -3.47
C GLY A 38 -20.21 15.29 -2.40
N VAL A 39 -20.89 14.21 -2.80
CA VAL A 39 -21.52 13.26 -1.88
C VAL A 39 -20.57 12.06 -1.65
N VAL A 40 -20.43 11.62 -0.40
CA VAL A 40 -19.66 10.41 -0.09
C VAL A 40 -20.36 9.19 -0.68
N ALA A 41 -19.77 8.60 -1.71
CA ALA A 41 -20.24 7.40 -2.37
C ALA A 41 -19.77 6.11 -1.65
N SER A 42 -18.53 6.12 -1.16
CA SER A 42 -18.01 5.04 -0.31
C SER A 42 -16.92 5.56 0.62
N HIS A 43 -16.72 4.83 1.71
CA HIS A 43 -15.66 5.12 2.65
C HIS A 43 -15.18 3.79 3.27
N SER A 44 -13.88 3.62 3.36
CA SER A 44 -13.28 2.46 4.02
C SER A 44 -12.18 2.88 4.99
N GLU A 45 -12.07 2.11 6.06
CA GLU A 45 -10.99 2.22 7.04
C GLU A 45 -10.36 0.84 7.20
N THR A 46 -9.04 0.78 7.11
CA THR A 46 -8.28 -0.44 7.39
C THR A 46 -7.20 -0.13 8.40
N GLN A 47 -6.97 -1.09 9.30
CA GLN A 47 -5.88 -1.05 10.26
C GLN A 47 -5.15 -2.38 10.18
N ARG A 48 -3.82 -2.33 10.15
CA ARG A 48 -2.97 -3.52 10.10
C ARG A 48 -1.73 -3.32 10.96
N GLU A 49 -1.32 -4.37 11.65
CA GLU A 49 -0.01 -4.40 12.27
C GLU A 49 0.98 -5.10 11.34
N LEU A 50 2.16 -4.50 11.20
CA LEU A 50 3.29 -5.06 10.47
C LEU A 50 4.48 -5.15 11.40
N ILE A 51 5.23 -6.24 11.28
CA ILE A 51 6.47 -6.47 12.03
C ILE A 51 7.59 -6.42 11.02
N LEU A 52 8.51 -5.48 11.22
CA LEU A 52 9.68 -5.30 10.38
C LEU A 52 10.91 -5.83 11.11
N THR A 53 11.63 -6.74 10.50
CA THR A 53 12.92 -7.21 11.00
C THR A 53 14.01 -6.74 10.06
N PRO A 54 14.79 -5.69 10.42
CA PRO A 54 15.92 -5.24 9.63
C PRO A 54 17.10 -6.21 9.77
N ASN A 55 17.77 -6.49 8.67
CA ASN A 55 18.98 -7.30 8.62
C ASN A 55 20.01 -6.65 7.71
N HIS A 56 21.29 -6.78 8.03
CA HIS A 56 22.36 -6.29 7.17
C HIS A 56 23.61 -7.18 7.29
N ASN A 57 24.37 -7.26 6.21
CA ASN A 57 25.69 -7.86 6.18
C ASN A 57 26.61 -7.07 5.25
N GLY A 58 27.51 -6.29 5.84
CA GLY A 58 28.29 -5.30 5.11
C GLY A 58 27.38 -4.26 4.46
N ASN A 59 27.47 -4.08 3.14
CA ASN A 59 26.65 -3.14 2.39
C ASN A 59 25.34 -3.76 1.85
N LYS A 60 24.98 -4.97 2.29
CA LYS A 60 23.72 -5.60 1.88
C LYS A 60 22.70 -5.42 2.98
N TYR A 61 21.58 -4.81 2.63
CA TYR A 61 20.44 -4.58 3.50
C TYR A 61 19.26 -5.40 3.01
N TRP A 62 18.60 -6.10 3.93
CA TRP A 62 17.34 -6.76 3.65
C TRP A 62 16.40 -6.65 4.85
N PHE A 63 15.13 -6.73 4.58
CA PHE A 63 14.08 -6.55 5.57
C PHE A 63 13.08 -7.68 5.43
N LYS A 64 12.74 -8.31 6.55
CA LYS A 64 11.60 -9.21 6.60
C LYS A 64 10.39 -8.43 7.12
N VAL A 65 9.29 -8.51 6.40
CA VAL A 65 8.01 -7.92 6.80
C VAL A 65 7.04 -9.06 7.07
N ASP A 66 6.50 -9.14 8.27
CA ASP A 66 5.44 -10.04 8.65
C ASP A 66 4.16 -9.24 8.92
N ALA A 67 3.02 -9.76 8.49
CA ALA A 67 1.72 -9.14 8.74
C ALA A 67 1.10 -9.76 10.00
N GLY A 68 0.69 -8.91 10.93
CA GLY A 68 -0.04 -9.26 12.13
C GLY A 68 -1.55 -9.14 11.96
N GLU A 69 -2.23 -8.69 13.00
CA GLU A 69 -3.68 -8.50 13.00
C GLU A 69 -4.11 -7.41 12.00
N SER A 70 -5.23 -7.66 11.32
CA SER A 70 -5.85 -6.68 10.44
C SER A 70 -7.32 -6.47 10.80
N PHE A 71 -7.79 -5.26 10.56
CA PHE A 71 -9.17 -4.85 10.72
C PHE A 71 -9.59 -4.02 9.51
N ALA A 72 -10.79 -4.28 9.00
CA ALA A 72 -11.34 -3.56 7.87
C ALA A 72 -12.80 -3.17 8.12
N LYS A 73 -13.15 -1.95 7.73
CA LYS A 73 -14.52 -1.41 7.78
C LYS A 73 -14.81 -0.65 6.48
N ILE A 74 -16.01 -0.79 5.96
CA ILE A 74 -16.43 -0.13 4.72
C ILE A 74 -17.91 0.26 4.77
N SER A 75 -18.23 1.36 4.12
CA SER A 75 -19.58 1.78 3.79
C SER A 75 -19.66 2.04 2.28
N PRO A 76 -20.63 1.48 1.57
CA PRO A 76 -21.75 0.63 2.07
C PRO A 76 -21.30 -0.78 2.45
N GLU A 77 -21.98 -1.39 3.42
CA GLU A 77 -21.60 -2.68 4.02
C GLU A 77 -21.64 -3.88 3.06
N ASN A 78 -22.41 -3.80 1.98
CA ASN A 78 -22.47 -4.85 0.96
C ASN A 78 -21.09 -5.10 0.26
N MET A 79 -20.14 -4.22 0.42
CA MET A 79 -18.77 -4.37 -0.09
C MET A 79 -17.81 -5.04 0.91
N LEU A 80 -18.26 -5.33 2.16
CA LEU A 80 -17.38 -5.83 3.22
C LEU A 80 -16.72 -7.16 2.86
N ALA A 81 -17.47 -8.11 2.30
CA ALA A 81 -16.93 -9.41 1.92
C ALA A 81 -15.81 -9.29 0.86
N ALA A 82 -15.97 -8.38 -0.11
CA ALA A 82 -14.94 -8.11 -1.11
C ALA A 82 -13.70 -7.46 -0.47
N LEU A 83 -13.89 -6.50 0.44
CA LEU A 83 -12.78 -5.87 1.17
C LEU A 83 -12.01 -6.88 2.02
N GLU A 84 -12.69 -7.75 2.75
CA GLU A 84 -12.05 -8.81 3.55
C GLU A 84 -11.26 -9.79 2.69
N LEU A 85 -11.74 -10.09 1.48
CA LEU A 85 -11.03 -10.96 0.55
C LEU A 85 -9.75 -10.29 0.05
N VAL A 86 -9.83 -9.03 -0.36
CA VAL A 86 -8.66 -8.23 -0.77
C VAL A 86 -7.67 -8.10 0.39
N ASP A 87 -8.14 -7.83 1.60
CA ASP A 87 -7.29 -7.72 2.79
C ASP A 87 -6.52 -9.03 3.07
N LYS A 88 -7.16 -10.20 2.94
CA LYS A 88 -6.48 -11.51 3.09
C LYS A 88 -5.36 -11.69 2.08
N ILE A 89 -5.58 -11.31 0.82
CA ILE A 89 -4.54 -11.38 -0.22
C ILE A 89 -3.41 -10.40 0.09
N ASP A 90 -3.76 -9.22 0.54
CA ASP A 90 -2.80 -8.20 0.93
C ASP A 90 -1.94 -8.63 2.12
N VAL A 91 -2.51 -9.31 3.10
CA VAL A 91 -1.77 -9.93 4.21
C VAL A 91 -0.75 -10.95 3.67
N ILE A 92 -1.17 -11.83 2.75
CA ILE A 92 -0.26 -12.83 2.15
C ILE A 92 0.89 -12.15 1.39
N LYS A 93 0.56 -11.17 0.53
CA LYS A 93 1.57 -10.41 -0.24
C LYS A 93 2.52 -9.61 0.64
N SER A 94 2.05 -9.12 1.78
CA SER A 94 2.85 -8.28 2.69
C SER A 94 3.87 -9.07 3.52
N GLN A 95 3.75 -10.40 3.59
CA GLN A 95 4.73 -11.26 4.29
C GLN A 95 5.96 -11.48 3.40
N ALA A 96 6.65 -10.40 3.09
CA ALA A 96 7.75 -10.37 2.13
C ALA A 96 9.10 -10.21 2.83
N GLU A 97 10.11 -10.93 2.33
CA GLU A 97 11.50 -10.67 2.60
C GLU A 97 12.10 -9.96 1.40
N VAL A 98 12.61 -8.75 1.61
CA VAL A 98 13.05 -7.86 0.52
C VAL A 98 14.48 -7.40 0.72
N SER A 99 15.29 -7.43 -0.34
CA SER A 99 16.54 -6.69 -0.38
C SER A 99 16.31 -5.30 -0.91
N VAL A 100 17.08 -4.33 -0.41
CA VAL A 100 17.02 -2.95 -0.85
C VAL A 100 18.31 -2.54 -1.57
N ASP A 101 18.19 -1.53 -2.42
CA ASP A 101 19.32 -0.88 -3.04
C ASP A 101 20.19 -0.20 -1.96
N PRO A 102 21.49 -0.42 -1.93
CA PRO A 102 22.36 0.09 -0.87
C PRO A 102 22.55 1.62 -0.89
N ASP A 103 22.24 2.29 -1.99
CA ASP A 103 22.42 3.73 -2.16
C ASP A 103 21.09 4.49 -2.01
N GLU A 104 20.00 3.89 -2.52
CA GLU A 104 18.69 4.52 -2.60
C GLU A 104 17.69 4.00 -1.56
N GLY A 105 17.92 2.82 -0.97
CA GLY A 105 17.02 2.23 0.03
C GLY A 105 15.70 1.68 -0.51
N PHE A 106 15.44 1.76 -1.83
CA PHE A 106 14.25 1.20 -2.45
C PHE A 106 14.35 -0.31 -2.60
N ILE A 107 13.20 -0.99 -2.64
CA ILE A 107 13.14 -2.44 -2.81
C ILE A 107 13.73 -2.83 -4.18
N ASN A 108 14.80 -3.62 -4.13
CA ASN A 108 15.50 -4.13 -5.30
C ASN A 108 15.02 -5.53 -5.71
N ARG A 109 14.76 -6.42 -4.73
CA ARG A 109 14.29 -7.80 -4.97
C ARG A 109 13.42 -8.31 -3.85
N VAL A 110 12.50 -9.23 -4.19
CA VAL A 110 11.75 -10.05 -3.23
C VAL A 110 12.44 -11.42 -3.14
N LEU A 111 12.85 -11.82 -1.94
CA LEU A 111 13.71 -12.99 -1.72
C LEU A 111 12.90 -14.28 -1.47
N ASN A 112 11.67 -14.17 -0.93
CA ASN A 112 10.84 -15.30 -0.50
C ASN A 112 9.56 -15.50 -1.34
N LEU A 113 9.57 -15.12 -2.62
CA LEU A 113 8.38 -15.20 -3.49
C LEU A 113 7.75 -16.60 -3.51
N GLU A 114 8.56 -17.66 -3.53
CA GLU A 114 8.03 -19.04 -3.54
C GLU A 114 7.21 -19.36 -2.29
N GLY A 115 7.71 -18.99 -1.12
CA GLY A 115 6.96 -19.15 0.13
C GLY A 115 5.65 -18.34 0.17
N ILE A 116 5.63 -17.16 -0.46
CA ILE A 116 4.41 -16.35 -0.60
C ILE A 116 3.42 -17.04 -1.55
N ARG A 117 3.89 -17.59 -2.68
CA ARG A 117 3.07 -18.40 -3.61
C ARG A 117 2.42 -19.59 -2.91
N GLU A 118 3.17 -20.33 -2.12
CA GLU A 118 2.62 -21.46 -1.36
C GLU A 118 1.49 -21.02 -0.41
N LYS A 119 1.64 -19.89 0.26
CA LYS A 119 0.59 -19.32 1.13
C LYS A 119 -0.65 -18.94 0.32
N TRP A 120 -0.44 -18.35 -0.85
CA TRP A 120 -1.54 -18.02 -1.78
C TRP A 120 -2.26 -19.28 -2.25
N GLU A 121 -1.56 -20.32 -2.72
CA GLU A 121 -2.17 -21.57 -3.16
C GLU A 121 -2.97 -22.27 -2.06
N LYS A 122 -2.49 -22.23 -0.82
CA LYS A 122 -3.24 -22.73 0.35
C LYS A 122 -4.52 -21.90 0.59
N CYS A 123 -4.45 -20.58 0.42
CA CYS A 123 -5.60 -19.70 0.57
C CYS A 123 -6.63 -19.96 -0.53
N LYS A 124 -6.19 -19.99 -1.80
CA LYS A 124 -6.99 -20.28 -2.98
C LYS A 124 -7.72 -21.62 -2.85
N SER A 125 -7.01 -22.68 -2.45
CA SER A 125 -7.60 -24.00 -2.21
C SER A 125 -8.69 -23.98 -1.14
N LYS A 126 -8.55 -23.17 -0.07
CA LYS A 126 -9.58 -23.02 0.96
C LYS A 126 -10.82 -22.28 0.42
N MET A 127 -10.66 -21.33 -0.50
CA MET A 127 -11.78 -20.62 -1.13
C MET A 127 -12.59 -21.57 -2.01
N TYR A 128 -11.95 -22.35 -2.88
CA TYR A 128 -12.64 -23.33 -3.72
C TYR A 128 -13.41 -24.39 -2.93
N ARG A 129 -12.88 -24.85 -1.80
CA ARG A 129 -13.57 -25.83 -0.94
C ARG A 129 -14.87 -25.33 -0.32
N LYS A 130 -15.09 -24.02 -0.25
CA LYS A 130 -16.31 -23.43 0.31
C LYS A 130 -17.45 -23.36 -0.70
N ILE A 131 -17.16 -23.46 -1.99
CA ILE A 131 -18.17 -23.41 -3.06
C ILE A 131 -18.67 -24.84 -3.31
N ASN A 132 -19.98 -24.99 -3.33
CA ASN A 132 -20.63 -26.22 -3.80
C ASN A 132 -21.17 -26.01 -5.22
N PRO A 133 -20.49 -26.51 -6.28
CA PRO A 133 -20.91 -26.28 -7.66
C PRO A 133 -22.28 -26.89 -7.98
N ALA A 134 -22.75 -27.87 -7.20
CA ALA A 134 -24.04 -28.53 -7.39
C ALA A 134 -25.20 -27.77 -6.70
N ALA A 135 -24.90 -26.74 -5.90
CA ALA A 135 -25.94 -25.89 -5.33
C ALA A 135 -26.49 -24.91 -6.35
N ASP A 136 -27.68 -24.37 -6.11
CA ASP A 136 -28.26 -23.30 -6.93
C ASP A 136 -27.31 -22.07 -6.92
N GLY A 137 -26.91 -21.61 -8.13
CA GLY A 137 -25.92 -20.54 -8.31
C GLY A 137 -24.45 -20.95 -8.08
N GLY A 138 -24.16 -22.16 -7.56
CA GLY A 138 -22.79 -22.58 -7.22
C GLY A 138 -21.81 -22.60 -8.40
N MET A 139 -22.29 -22.89 -9.60
CA MET A 139 -21.47 -22.81 -10.81
C MET A 139 -21.10 -21.38 -11.20
N ASP A 140 -21.97 -20.41 -10.94
CA ASP A 140 -21.66 -19.01 -11.24
C ASP A 140 -20.69 -18.44 -10.20
N GLU A 141 -20.83 -18.80 -8.93
CA GLU A 141 -19.85 -18.47 -7.88
C GLU A 141 -18.47 -19.07 -8.20
N PHE A 142 -18.44 -20.33 -8.65
CA PHE A 142 -17.20 -20.99 -9.06
C PHE A 142 -16.51 -20.24 -10.21
N ARG A 143 -17.26 -19.86 -11.26
CA ARG A 143 -16.72 -19.12 -12.40
C ARG A 143 -16.22 -17.71 -12.02
N GLN A 144 -16.92 -17.05 -11.07
CA GLN A 144 -16.49 -15.74 -10.57
C GLN A 144 -15.20 -15.86 -9.77
N LEU A 145 -15.11 -16.89 -8.91
CA LEU A 145 -13.89 -17.16 -8.16
C LEU A 145 -12.72 -17.51 -9.09
N ASP A 146 -12.96 -18.31 -10.13
CA ASP A 146 -11.96 -18.69 -11.13
C ASP A 146 -11.36 -17.46 -11.82
N LYS A 147 -12.21 -16.58 -12.36
CA LYS A 147 -11.76 -15.31 -12.95
C LYS A 147 -11.00 -14.42 -11.98
N PHE A 148 -11.44 -14.37 -10.73
CA PHE A 148 -10.78 -13.59 -9.70
C PHE A 148 -9.40 -14.16 -9.37
N THR A 149 -9.29 -15.49 -9.18
CA THR A 149 -8.02 -16.14 -8.89
C THR A 149 -7.03 -16.05 -10.04
N ASP A 150 -7.48 -16.11 -11.30
CA ASP A 150 -6.63 -15.89 -12.48
C ASP A 150 -5.97 -14.50 -12.47
N VAL A 151 -6.71 -13.46 -12.10
CA VAL A 151 -6.18 -12.10 -11.97
C VAL A 151 -5.13 -12.03 -10.86
N VAL A 152 -5.42 -12.66 -9.71
CA VAL A 152 -4.49 -12.67 -8.57
C VAL A 152 -3.25 -13.51 -8.87
N ASP A 153 -3.39 -14.66 -9.52
CA ASP A 153 -2.28 -15.54 -9.93
C ASP A 153 -1.28 -14.81 -10.83
N ALA A 154 -1.77 -13.92 -11.71
CA ALA A 154 -0.91 -13.11 -12.57
C ALA A 154 0.05 -12.21 -11.77
N HIS A 155 -0.31 -11.79 -10.55
CA HIS A 155 0.56 -11.00 -9.69
C HIS A 155 1.74 -11.80 -9.13
N PHE A 156 1.65 -13.13 -9.12
CA PHE A 156 2.69 -14.02 -8.58
C PHE A 156 3.49 -14.74 -9.68
N CYS A 157 3.33 -14.37 -10.95
CA CYS A 157 3.91 -15.10 -12.08
C CYS A 157 5.46 -15.10 -12.06
N ASP A 158 6.07 -13.96 -11.74
CA ASP A 158 7.53 -13.81 -11.60
C ASP A 158 7.89 -12.75 -10.56
N GLU A 159 9.17 -12.68 -10.18
CA GLU A 159 9.65 -11.74 -9.16
C GLU A 159 9.50 -10.27 -9.58
N PRO A 160 9.84 -9.83 -10.81
CA PRO A 160 9.66 -8.45 -11.22
C PRO A 160 8.19 -7.99 -11.16
N THR A 161 7.26 -8.82 -11.59
CA THR A 161 5.82 -8.54 -11.53
C THR A 161 5.36 -8.43 -10.09
N PHE A 162 5.72 -9.41 -9.24
CA PHE A 162 5.36 -9.38 -7.83
C PHE A 162 5.97 -8.18 -7.10
N ARG A 163 7.22 -7.84 -7.37
CA ARG A 163 7.89 -6.66 -6.80
C ARG A 163 7.16 -5.37 -7.17
N LYS A 164 6.73 -5.23 -8.44
CA LYS A 164 5.93 -4.08 -8.88
C LYS A 164 4.61 -3.98 -8.11
N GLU A 165 3.91 -5.10 -7.95
CA GLU A 165 2.68 -5.19 -7.16
C GLU A 165 2.93 -4.83 -5.67
N LEU A 166 4.03 -5.31 -5.11
CA LEU A 166 4.40 -5.05 -3.73
C LEU A 166 4.73 -3.56 -3.51
N THR A 167 5.57 -2.99 -4.37
CA THR A 167 5.98 -1.58 -4.28
C THR A 167 4.84 -0.60 -4.62
N GLY A 168 3.77 -1.06 -5.28
CA GLY A 168 2.54 -0.29 -5.46
C GLY A 168 1.67 -0.16 -4.20
N LYS A 169 1.96 -0.92 -3.13
CA LYS A 169 1.26 -0.81 -1.84
C LYS A 169 1.87 0.32 -1.01
N LEU A 170 1.02 1.16 -0.42
CA LEU A 170 1.45 2.36 0.30
C LEU A 170 2.52 2.09 1.36
N PHE A 171 2.43 0.98 2.13
CA PHE A 171 3.48 0.66 3.10
C PHE A 171 4.85 0.55 2.43
N PHE A 172 4.96 -0.29 1.40
CA PHE A 172 6.24 -0.53 0.73
C PHE A 172 6.70 0.66 -0.11
N ASP A 173 5.77 1.46 -0.61
CA ASP A 173 6.05 2.66 -1.38
C ASP A 173 6.64 3.80 -0.55
N VAL A 174 6.15 4.00 0.69
CA VAL A 174 6.52 5.15 1.51
C VAL A 174 7.51 4.82 2.63
N PHE A 175 7.64 3.53 2.99
CA PHE A 175 8.51 3.09 4.07
C PHE A 175 9.94 2.85 3.60
N PHE A 176 10.13 2.32 2.37
CA PHE A 176 11.44 1.94 1.85
C PHE A 176 12.10 3.11 1.12
N ASP A 177 13.16 3.67 1.73
CA ASP A 177 13.79 4.91 1.30
C ASP A 177 15.24 5.00 1.80
N ARG A 178 15.98 5.99 1.32
CA ARG A 178 17.39 6.30 1.61
C ARG A 178 17.78 6.27 3.09
N TYR A 179 16.88 6.66 3.98
CA TYR A 179 17.15 6.63 5.40
C TYR A 179 17.39 5.22 5.96
N LEU A 180 16.84 4.18 5.33
CA LEU A 180 17.02 2.78 5.75
C LEU A 180 18.46 2.26 5.54
N VAL A 181 19.20 2.88 4.64
CA VAL A 181 20.59 2.54 4.33
C VAL A 181 21.58 3.59 4.86
N GLY A 182 21.09 4.53 5.67
CA GLY A 182 21.92 5.59 6.28
C GLY A 182 22.43 6.63 5.28
N ALA A 183 21.84 6.73 4.08
CA ALA A 183 22.23 7.74 3.10
C ALA A 183 21.84 9.15 3.56
N ALA A 184 22.59 10.14 3.09
CA ALA A 184 22.32 11.53 3.43
C ALA A 184 20.97 11.98 2.87
N LEU A 185 20.20 12.65 3.73
CA LEU A 185 18.95 13.28 3.36
C LEU A 185 19.15 14.78 3.21
N GLU A 186 18.73 15.32 2.07
CA GLU A 186 18.89 16.72 1.72
C GLU A 186 17.63 17.27 1.02
N ASP A 187 17.53 18.59 0.99
CA ASP A 187 16.50 19.26 0.21
C ASP A 187 16.77 19.06 -1.26
N CYS A 188 15.80 18.53 -2.00
CA CYS A 188 15.96 18.26 -3.42
C CYS A 188 14.62 18.26 -4.16
N LYS A 189 14.72 18.22 -5.49
CA LYS A 189 13.59 17.93 -6.38
C LYS A 189 13.97 16.78 -7.29
N PHE A 190 13.03 15.86 -7.49
CA PHE A 190 13.23 14.71 -8.36
C PHE A 190 11.92 14.30 -9.04
N GLU A 191 12.04 13.64 -10.18
CA GLU A 191 10.88 13.09 -10.89
C GLU A 191 10.51 11.73 -10.32
N ARG A 192 9.21 11.50 -10.19
CA ARG A 192 8.65 10.21 -9.75
C ARG A 192 7.36 9.90 -10.50
N THR A 193 7.17 8.61 -10.83
CA THR A 193 5.92 8.12 -11.41
C THR A 193 4.98 7.68 -10.31
N PHE A 194 3.77 8.20 -10.33
CA PHE A 194 2.63 7.80 -9.49
C PHE A 194 1.62 7.04 -10.32
N HIS A 195 0.78 6.26 -9.66
CA HIS A 195 -0.30 5.54 -10.32
C HIS A 195 -1.63 6.08 -9.83
N SER A 196 -2.46 6.53 -10.77
CA SER A 196 -3.78 7.09 -10.48
C SER A 196 -4.69 6.10 -9.75
N PHE A 197 -5.36 6.53 -8.71
CA PHE A 197 -6.40 5.76 -8.03
C PHE A 197 -7.75 5.82 -8.76
N LEU A 198 -8.01 6.91 -9.48
CA LEU A 198 -9.26 7.12 -10.22
C LEU A 198 -9.24 6.53 -11.63
N PHE A 199 -8.06 6.42 -12.26
CA PHE A 199 -7.93 6.14 -13.68
C PHE A 199 -7.07 4.90 -13.96
N ASP A 200 -7.52 3.73 -13.49
CA ASP A 200 -6.99 2.40 -13.81
C ASP A 200 -5.46 2.31 -13.71
N GLN A 201 -4.90 2.83 -12.61
CA GLN A 201 -3.45 2.83 -12.38
C GLN A 201 -2.65 3.53 -13.51
N THR A 202 -3.27 4.49 -14.21
CA THR A 202 -2.57 5.29 -15.23
C THR A 202 -1.32 5.93 -14.62
N PRO A 203 -0.13 5.73 -15.22
CA PRO A 203 1.10 6.32 -14.71
C PRO A 203 1.12 7.84 -14.93
N ILE A 204 1.48 8.57 -13.90
CA ILE A 204 1.56 10.03 -13.87
C ILE A 204 2.94 10.43 -13.40
N GLU A 205 3.68 11.12 -14.25
CA GLU A 205 4.98 11.67 -13.91
C GLU A 205 4.81 13.01 -13.20
N ALA A 206 5.44 13.15 -12.05
CA ALA A 206 5.36 14.39 -11.26
C ALA A 206 6.69 14.71 -10.57
N THR A 207 6.95 15.99 -10.43
CA THR A 207 8.11 16.50 -9.68
C THR A 207 7.80 16.50 -8.19
N VAL A 208 8.54 15.71 -7.42
CA VAL A 208 8.51 15.72 -5.96
C VAL A 208 9.42 16.84 -5.44
N THR A 209 8.92 17.65 -4.55
CA THR A 209 9.74 18.56 -3.75
C THR A 209 9.95 17.94 -2.37
N GLN A 210 11.20 17.70 -2.00
CA GLN A 210 11.62 17.16 -0.72
C GLN A 210 12.28 18.23 0.13
N ALA A 211 11.92 18.29 1.41
CA ALA A 211 12.55 19.13 2.40
C ALA A 211 12.92 18.31 3.64
N VAL A 212 14.08 18.60 4.21
CA VAL A 212 14.59 18.01 5.46
C VAL A 212 14.62 19.06 6.55
N SER A 213 14.09 18.75 7.71
CA SER A 213 14.02 19.66 8.85
C SER A 213 14.14 18.88 10.16
N THR A 214 14.16 19.61 11.26
CA THR A 214 14.01 19.04 12.62
C THR A 214 12.62 19.38 13.13
N ASP A 215 11.89 18.36 13.55
CA ASP A 215 10.59 18.56 14.18
C ASP A 215 10.76 19.28 15.53
N LYS A 216 10.00 20.37 15.72
CA LYS A 216 10.19 21.26 16.88
C LYS A 216 9.70 20.66 18.20
N GLU A 217 8.78 19.72 18.15
CA GLU A 217 8.17 19.12 19.35
C GLU A 217 9.01 17.93 19.85
N THR A 218 9.47 17.11 18.92
CA THR A 218 10.17 15.86 19.22
C THR A 218 11.68 15.95 19.11
N GLY A 219 12.21 16.96 18.40
CA GLY A 219 13.63 17.08 18.07
C GLY A 219 14.12 16.07 17.03
N LEU A 220 13.23 15.24 16.48
CA LEU A 220 13.56 14.21 15.50
C LEU A 220 13.73 14.80 14.11
N LYS A 221 14.51 14.12 13.28
CA LYS A 221 14.67 14.45 11.87
C LYS A 221 13.35 14.21 11.13
N LYS A 222 12.90 15.22 10.41
CA LYS A 222 11.67 15.17 9.60
C LYS A 222 12.00 15.29 8.13
N LEU A 223 11.49 14.36 7.34
CA LEU A 223 11.50 14.36 5.87
C LEU A 223 10.09 14.67 5.38
N SER A 224 9.93 15.74 4.62
CA SER A 224 8.65 16.15 4.05
C SER A 224 8.71 16.12 2.53
N ARG A 225 7.71 15.53 1.87
CA ARG A 225 7.57 15.47 0.41
C ARG A 225 6.23 15.99 -0.02
N TYR A 226 6.24 16.74 -1.09
CA TYR A 226 5.05 17.35 -1.62
C TYR A 226 5.02 17.30 -3.15
N ILE A 227 3.83 17.01 -3.67
CA ILE A 227 3.51 17.09 -5.09
C ILE A 227 2.16 17.76 -5.21
N SER A 228 2.05 18.68 -6.15
CA SER A 228 0.79 19.21 -6.63
C SER A 228 0.90 19.51 -8.11
N PHE A 229 -0.04 19.00 -8.87
CA PHE A 229 -0.16 19.37 -10.26
C PHE A 229 -1.62 19.29 -10.72
N ASP A 230 -1.90 20.00 -11.81
CA ASP A 230 -3.17 19.98 -12.52
C ASP A 230 -3.02 19.36 -13.92
N ASP A 231 -4.12 19.21 -14.62
CA ASP A 231 -4.17 18.58 -15.94
C ASP A 231 -3.39 19.34 -17.03
N GLN A 232 -3.00 20.60 -16.79
CA GLN A 232 -2.17 21.36 -17.73
C GLN A 232 -0.73 20.82 -17.79
N ARG A 233 -0.29 20.17 -16.71
CA ARG A 233 1.04 19.54 -16.61
C ARG A 233 1.06 18.10 -17.12
N LEU A 234 -0.11 17.47 -17.31
CA LEU A 234 -0.19 16.15 -17.90
C LEU A 234 0.27 16.20 -19.36
N ILE A 235 1.12 15.25 -19.75
CA ILE A 235 1.43 15.08 -21.17
C ILE A 235 0.15 14.77 -21.95
N ARG A 236 0.03 15.26 -23.17
CA ARG A 236 -1.18 15.17 -23.99
C ARG A 236 -1.77 13.76 -24.07
N TYR A 237 -0.92 12.73 -24.14
CA TYR A 237 -1.34 11.34 -24.20
C TYR A 237 -2.05 10.90 -22.90
N VAL A 238 -1.45 11.16 -21.74
CA VAL A 238 -2.01 10.80 -20.42
C VAL A 238 -3.33 11.54 -20.21
N ARG A 239 -3.39 12.83 -20.51
CA ARG A 239 -4.64 13.61 -20.43
C ARG A 239 -5.75 13.00 -21.27
N HIS A 240 -5.46 12.61 -22.52
CA HIS A 240 -6.45 11.99 -23.40
C HIS A 240 -6.93 10.65 -22.85
N HIS A 241 -6.03 9.85 -22.31
CA HIS A 241 -6.36 8.55 -21.70
C HIS A 241 -7.26 8.73 -20.48
N VAL A 242 -6.91 9.62 -19.55
CA VAL A 242 -7.72 9.97 -18.36
C VAL A 242 -9.12 10.45 -18.76
N MET A 243 -9.24 11.32 -19.76
CA MET A 243 -10.54 11.80 -20.27
C MET A 243 -11.38 10.67 -20.87
N ASN A 244 -10.77 9.70 -21.56
CA ASN A 244 -11.50 8.55 -22.11
C ASN A 244 -12.03 7.65 -20.99
N ILE A 245 -11.22 7.30 -20.00
CA ILE A 245 -11.66 6.51 -18.85
C ILE A 245 -12.77 7.25 -18.10
N TYR A 246 -12.63 8.58 -17.90
CA TYR A 246 -13.67 9.37 -17.27
C TYR A 246 -15.00 9.27 -18.02
N ARG A 247 -14.97 9.50 -19.34
CA ARG A 247 -16.16 9.44 -20.19
C ARG A 247 -16.84 8.07 -20.15
N ASP A 248 -16.05 6.99 -20.17
CA ASP A 248 -16.59 5.63 -20.30
C ASP A 248 -17.05 5.09 -18.94
N ARG A 249 -16.40 5.46 -17.85
CA ARG A 249 -16.64 4.91 -16.51
C ARG A 249 -17.51 5.77 -15.61
N TYR A 250 -17.29 7.09 -15.60
CA TYR A 250 -17.92 8.00 -14.64
C TYR A 250 -19.05 8.84 -15.25
N GLN A 251 -18.87 9.36 -16.46
CA GLN A 251 -19.84 10.25 -17.08
C GLN A 251 -21.25 9.63 -17.22
N PRO A 252 -21.44 8.32 -17.50
CA PRO A 252 -22.77 7.72 -17.56
C PRO A 252 -23.57 7.85 -16.24
N PHE A 253 -22.88 7.90 -15.10
CA PHE A 253 -23.50 7.99 -13.78
C PHE A 253 -23.61 9.44 -13.29
N ILE A 254 -22.58 10.26 -13.51
CA ILE A 254 -22.48 11.63 -12.98
C ILE A 254 -23.17 12.62 -13.89
N LYS A 255 -23.22 12.35 -15.21
CA LYS A 255 -23.79 13.24 -16.26
C LYS A 255 -23.08 14.59 -16.42
N TYR A 256 -21.91 14.79 -15.81
CA TYR A 256 -21.06 15.96 -15.97
C TYR A 256 -19.92 15.69 -16.93
N ASN A 257 -19.48 16.73 -17.65
CA ASN A 257 -18.28 16.66 -18.47
C ASN A 257 -17.03 16.69 -17.59
N PHE A 258 -15.94 16.12 -18.10
CA PHE A 258 -14.63 16.28 -17.51
C PHE A 258 -14.29 17.77 -17.38
N THR A 259 -13.92 18.18 -16.18
CA THR A 259 -13.55 19.56 -15.88
C THR A 259 -12.02 19.71 -15.82
N GLN A 260 -11.45 19.69 -14.64
CA GLN A 260 -10.04 19.82 -14.37
C GLN A 260 -9.58 18.65 -13.50
N TYR A 261 -8.50 18.00 -13.89
CA TYR A 261 -7.87 16.96 -13.08
C TYR A 261 -6.82 17.60 -12.15
N ASN A 262 -6.88 17.26 -10.87
CA ASN A 262 -5.91 17.66 -9.87
C ASN A 262 -5.40 16.44 -9.12
N PHE A 263 -4.11 16.49 -8.75
CA PHE A 263 -3.47 15.50 -7.90
C PHE A 263 -2.57 16.20 -6.87
N GLU A 264 -2.73 15.83 -5.62
CA GLU A 264 -1.90 16.29 -4.51
C GLU A 264 -1.43 15.10 -3.69
N PHE A 265 -0.16 15.12 -3.33
CA PHE A 265 0.45 14.11 -2.48
C PHE A 265 1.31 14.81 -1.42
N TYR A 266 1.04 14.50 -0.16
CA TYR A 266 1.81 14.95 0.99
C TYR A 266 2.33 13.74 1.74
N HIS A 267 3.61 13.72 2.05
CA HIS A 267 4.25 12.65 2.78
C HIS A 267 5.24 13.22 3.80
N ASP A 268 4.99 12.98 5.08
CA ASP A 268 5.86 13.36 6.18
C ASP A 268 6.38 12.09 6.88
N THR A 269 7.68 11.99 7.09
CA THR A 269 8.34 10.93 7.86
C THR A 269 9.13 11.53 9.02
N LEU A 270 8.85 11.10 10.24
CA LEU A 270 9.69 11.35 11.42
C LEU A 270 10.61 10.15 11.63
N LEU A 271 11.92 10.41 11.72
CA LEU A 271 12.93 9.37 11.89
C LEU A 271 13.39 9.33 13.35
N SER A 272 13.37 8.14 13.94
CA SER A 272 13.96 7.89 15.24
C SER A 272 15.50 7.86 15.17
N GLU A 273 16.16 7.83 16.34
CA GLU A 273 17.62 7.84 16.44
C GLU A 273 18.30 6.63 15.77
N ASP A 274 17.61 5.51 15.70
CA ASP A 274 18.05 4.27 15.00
C ASP A 274 17.90 4.34 13.46
N GLY A 275 17.44 5.48 12.92
CA GLY A 275 17.25 5.67 11.48
C GLY A 275 15.95 5.08 10.91
N LEU A 276 15.16 4.37 11.73
CA LEU A 276 13.86 3.84 11.30
C LEU A 276 12.75 4.88 11.50
N PRO A 277 11.69 4.84 10.70
CA PRO A 277 10.54 5.71 10.90
C PRO A 277 9.88 5.53 12.28
N GLN A 278 9.65 6.65 12.97
CA GLN A 278 8.82 6.72 14.15
C GLN A 278 7.34 6.91 13.79
N ASP A 279 7.09 7.77 12.79
CA ASP A 279 5.75 8.09 12.26
C ASP A 279 5.87 8.47 10.80
N ILE A 280 4.99 7.93 9.95
CA ILE A 280 4.84 8.32 8.56
C ILE A 280 3.39 8.73 8.35
N LYS A 281 3.17 9.88 7.72
CA LYS A 281 1.84 10.38 7.36
C LYS A 281 1.79 10.67 5.87
N VAL A 282 0.78 10.14 5.21
CA VAL A 282 0.52 10.35 3.79
C VAL A 282 -0.90 10.83 3.60
N ASN A 283 -1.08 11.88 2.81
CA ASN A 283 -2.37 12.33 2.33
C ASN A 283 -2.33 12.44 0.82
N ILE A 284 -3.28 11.81 0.15
CA ILE A 284 -3.44 11.85 -1.30
C ILE A 284 -4.81 12.40 -1.62
N ILE A 285 -4.86 13.36 -2.50
CA ILE A 285 -6.09 13.91 -3.04
C ILE A 285 -5.99 13.79 -4.55
N GLU A 286 -6.91 13.06 -5.15
CA GLU A 286 -7.02 12.94 -6.59
C GLU A 286 -8.46 13.24 -6.99
N GLU A 287 -8.66 14.17 -7.90
CA GLU A 287 -10.00 14.63 -8.26
C GLU A 287 -10.13 15.00 -9.75
N VAL A 288 -11.34 14.83 -10.28
CA VAL A 288 -11.86 15.65 -11.36
C VAL A 288 -12.80 16.67 -10.72
N ARG A 289 -12.38 17.92 -10.70
CA ARG A 289 -12.92 19.00 -9.89
C ARG A 289 -14.45 19.09 -9.97
N ASN A 290 -15.10 19.05 -8.81
CA ASN A 290 -16.55 19.06 -8.62
C ASN A 290 -17.30 17.82 -9.16
N ASN A 291 -16.61 16.78 -9.63
CA ASN A 291 -17.24 15.60 -10.20
C ASN A 291 -16.96 14.35 -9.36
N ILE A 292 -15.70 13.95 -9.31
CA ILE A 292 -15.25 12.77 -8.56
C ILE A 292 -14.00 13.14 -7.77
N GLU A 293 -13.88 12.58 -6.58
CA GLU A 293 -12.74 12.78 -5.70
C GLU A 293 -12.43 11.48 -4.95
N ILE A 294 -11.15 11.17 -4.82
CA ILE A 294 -10.66 10.20 -3.87
C ILE A 294 -9.71 10.87 -2.89
N LEU A 295 -9.97 10.64 -1.60
CA LEU A 295 -9.11 11.09 -0.51
C LEU A 295 -8.54 9.87 0.17
N VAL A 296 -7.21 9.78 0.25
CA VAL A 296 -6.51 8.71 0.97
C VAL A 296 -5.70 9.34 2.08
N THR A 297 -5.97 8.94 3.31
CA THR A 297 -5.13 9.23 4.47
C THR A 297 -4.49 7.93 4.90
N TYR A 298 -3.16 7.91 5.05
CA TYR A 298 -2.42 6.74 5.47
C TYR A 298 -1.42 7.12 6.55
N GLN A 299 -1.36 6.33 7.61
CA GLN A 299 -0.43 6.56 8.70
C GLN A 299 0.25 5.26 9.12
N ILE A 300 1.56 5.32 9.34
CA ILE A 300 2.37 4.25 9.91
C ILE A 300 2.95 4.77 11.22
N ARG A 301 2.68 4.10 12.33
CA ARG A 301 3.24 4.44 13.65
C ARG A 301 4.02 3.27 14.20
N ARG A 302 5.22 3.56 14.68
CA ARG A 302 6.02 2.61 15.46
C ARG A 302 5.33 2.36 16.80
N LEU A 303 5.12 1.09 17.12
CA LEU A 303 4.61 0.66 18.43
C LEU A 303 5.78 0.47 19.40
N LYS A 304 5.53 0.75 20.67
CA LYS A 304 6.50 0.54 21.74
C LYS A 304 6.57 -0.93 22.14
#